data_ea55acb6a32a9404f839b4f04ffc7f7f
#
_entry.id   ea55acb6a32a9404f839b4f04ffc7f7f
#
_cell.length_a   1.000
_cell.length_b   1.000
_cell.length_c   1.000
_cell.angle_alpha   90.00
_cell.angle_beta   90.00
_cell.angle_gamma   90.00
#
_symmetry.space_group_name_H-M   'P 1'
#
loop_
_entity.id
_entity.type
_entity.pdbx_description
1 polymer ?
#
loop_
_entity_poly.entity_id
_entity_poly.type
_entity_poly.pdbx_seq_one_letter_code
_entity_poly.pdbx_strand_id
1 'polypeptide(L)'
;MKPFAGPPKPWLPGHRGVDLAGSPGTPVAAAADGTVAFVGRVVDRDVVSIDHAGGYRTTYEPVQAVVARGARVTAGQLIGHVQTGAECSSGCLHWGLRQGRDYLDPMAWLSATGVRLLPLDARPRPLVLPPAPPSASGPLPPASAGLARPAPGPVTSPCGMRLHPVLHVWKLHDGMDFGASCGTPVRSSAAGRVVAVQAVLGYGNRVVVEHGTIGGHATRTSYNHLSGFSVRTGQSVAQGQTVGTVGSTGFSTGCHLHYMVWQDGRVTDPARFAR
;
A
#
# COMPACT_ATOMS: atom_id res chain seq x y z
N MET A 1 14.58 -9.02 -19.83
CA MET A 1 14.05 -8.25 -18.68
C MET A 1 15.24 -7.72 -17.90
N LYS A 2 15.34 -6.40 -17.69
CA LYS A 2 16.40 -5.78 -16.89
C LYS A 2 15.81 -5.44 -15.51
N PRO A 3 16.37 -5.96 -14.41
CA PRO A 3 15.84 -5.74 -13.07
C PRO A 3 16.10 -4.32 -12.59
N PHE A 4 15.37 -3.91 -11.55
CA PHE A 4 15.64 -2.69 -10.81
C PHE A 4 17.04 -2.74 -10.18
N ALA A 5 17.78 -1.64 -10.35
CA ALA A 5 19.07 -1.41 -9.72
C ALA A 5 19.13 0.05 -9.27
N GLY A 6 18.41 0.35 -8.20
CA GLY A 6 18.23 1.72 -7.71
C GLY A 6 19.55 2.45 -7.51
N PRO A 7 19.64 3.75 -7.89
CA PRO A 7 20.84 4.52 -7.66
C PRO A 7 21.09 4.67 -6.16
N PRO A 8 22.36 4.60 -5.69
CA PRO A 8 22.70 4.77 -4.26
C PRO A 8 22.38 6.17 -3.73
N LYS A 9 22.21 7.15 -4.63
CA LYS A 9 21.64 8.48 -4.37
C LYS A 9 20.77 8.90 -5.56
N PRO A 10 19.73 9.74 -5.40
CA PRO A 10 18.79 10.07 -6.47
C PRO A 10 19.42 10.62 -7.75
N TRP A 11 20.59 11.24 -7.67
CA TRP A 11 21.32 11.84 -8.81
C TRP A 11 22.42 10.98 -9.40
N LEU A 12 22.71 9.80 -8.80
CA LEU A 12 23.73 8.90 -9.30
C LEU A 12 23.17 7.95 -10.38
N PRO A 13 24.02 7.33 -11.21
CA PRO A 13 23.61 6.31 -12.17
C PRO A 13 22.93 5.12 -11.49
N GLY A 14 21.92 4.56 -12.16
CA GLY A 14 21.20 3.40 -11.70
C GLY A 14 19.99 3.13 -12.60
N HIS A 15 19.43 1.92 -12.53
CA HIS A 15 18.21 1.55 -13.24
C HIS A 15 16.99 1.82 -12.33
N ARG A 16 16.25 2.89 -12.64
CA ARG A 16 15.19 3.47 -11.79
C ARG A 16 13.83 2.79 -11.92
N GLY A 17 13.79 1.66 -12.59
CA GLY A 17 12.60 0.84 -12.81
C GLY A 17 12.99 -0.56 -13.24
N VAL A 18 12.09 -1.25 -13.89
CA VAL A 18 12.31 -2.55 -14.52
C VAL A 18 11.96 -2.46 -16.00
N ASP A 19 12.72 -3.18 -16.84
CA ASP A 19 12.37 -3.29 -18.26
C ASP A 19 11.61 -4.60 -18.45
N LEU A 20 10.36 -4.47 -18.84
CA LEU A 20 9.45 -5.58 -19.16
C LEU A 20 9.49 -5.84 -20.68
N ALA A 21 9.50 -7.11 -21.07
CA ALA A 21 9.39 -7.46 -22.48
C ALA A 21 8.05 -6.95 -23.04
N GLY A 22 8.09 -6.26 -24.18
CA GLY A 22 6.91 -5.75 -24.85
C GLY A 22 7.28 -5.30 -26.25
N SER A 23 6.53 -5.74 -27.27
CA SER A 23 6.70 -5.28 -28.65
C SER A 23 5.96 -3.95 -28.85
N PRO A 24 6.35 -3.13 -29.83
CA PRO A 24 5.57 -1.96 -30.22
C PRO A 24 4.10 -2.34 -30.48
N GLY A 25 3.18 -1.54 -29.96
CA GLY A 25 1.75 -1.82 -29.99
C GLY A 25 1.22 -2.66 -28.82
N THR A 26 2.08 -3.23 -27.97
CA THR A 26 1.65 -3.93 -26.76
C THR A 26 0.85 -2.98 -25.85
N PRO A 27 -0.37 -3.34 -25.42
CA PRO A 27 -1.16 -2.49 -24.54
C PRO A 27 -0.50 -2.34 -23.16
N VAL A 28 -0.51 -1.13 -22.63
CA VAL A 28 0.01 -0.77 -21.31
C VAL A 28 -1.16 -0.34 -20.42
N ALA A 29 -1.26 -0.96 -19.26
CA ALA A 29 -2.31 -0.67 -18.28
C ALA A 29 -1.76 0.03 -17.04
N ALA A 30 -2.61 0.83 -16.39
CA ALA A 30 -2.29 1.46 -15.12
C ALA A 30 -2.08 0.40 -14.03
N ALA A 31 -0.98 0.47 -13.31
CA ALA A 31 -0.64 -0.48 -12.26
C ALA A 31 -1.56 -0.38 -11.01
N ALA A 32 -2.16 0.79 -10.78
CA ALA A 32 -3.08 1.05 -9.68
C ALA A 32 -4.00 2.22 -10.02
N ASP A 33 -5.05 2.42 -9.20
CA ASP A 33 -5.91 3.61 -9.26
C ASP A 33 -5.07 4.88 -9.06
N GLY A 34 -5.37 5.93 -9.83
CA GLY A 34 -4.62 7.17 -9.72
C GLY A 34 -5.09 8.28 -10.63
N THR A 35 -4.27 9.33 -10.72
CA THR A 35 -4.47 10.47 -11.62
C THR A 35 -3.27 10.63 -12.51
N VAL A 36 -3.47 10.77 -13.81
CA VAL A 36 -2.40 10.98 -14.79
C VAL A 36 -1.72 12.31 -14.51
N ALA A 37 -0.48 12.24 -14.02
CA ALA A 37 0.30 13.42 -13.64
C ALA A 37 1.02 14.05 -14.84
N PHE A 38 1.45 13.23 -15.79
CA PHE A 38 2.20 13.66 -16.95
C PHE A 38 1.91 12.76 -18.16
N VAL A 39 1.75 13.37 -19.32
CA VAL A 39 1.78 12.75 -20.64
C VAL A 39 2.57 13.66 -21.54
N GLY A 40 3.59 13.15 -22.19
CA GLY A 40 4.39 13.93 -23.13
C GLY A 40 5.76 13.32 -23.42
N ARG A 41 6.51 14.00 -24.29
CA ARG A 41 7.83 13.58 -24.69
C ARG A 41 8.89 14.08 -23.72
N VAL A 42 9.76 13.17 -23.28
CA VAL A 42 10.93 13.48 -22.45
C VAL A 42 12.15 13.05 -23.24
N VAL A 43 12.95 14.02 -23.67
CA VAL A 43 14.12 13.88 -24.54
C VAL A 43 13.75 13.18 -25.87
N ASP A 44 13.78 11.87 -25.92
CA ASP A 44 13.65 11.03 -27.12
C ASP A 44 12.50 10.04 -27.05
N ARG A 45 11.76 9.97 -25.92
CA ARG A 45 10.71 8.97 -25.68
C ARG A 45 9.42 9.57 -25.11
N ASP A 46 8.29 8.96 -25.40
CA ASP A 46 7.01 9.36 -24.85
C ASP A 46 6.79 8.68 -23.50
N VAL A 47 6.33 9.46 -22.53
CA VAL A 47 6.23 9.07 -21.11
C VAL A 47 4.83 9.33 -20.61
N VAL A 48 4.29 8.36 -19.87
CA VAL A 48 3.09 8.51 -19.04
C VAL A 48 3.49 8.34 -17.59
N SER A 49 3.07 9.28 -16.71
CA SER A 49 3.24 9.13 -15.27
C SER A 49 1.90 9.27 -14.56
N ILE A 50 1.69 8.44 -13.53
CA ILE A 50 0.44 8.39 -12.76
C ILE A 50 0.77 8.57 -11.29
N ASP A 51 0.08 9.53 -10.65
CA ASP A 51 0.11 9.71 -9.19
C ASP A 51 -0.92 8.82 -8.54
N HIS A 52 -0.50 8.09 -7.51
CA HIS A 52 -1.31 7.17 -6.73
C HIS A 52 -1.44 7.62 -5.29
N ALA A 53 -2.38 7.03 -4.56
CA ALA A 53 -2.50 7.24 -3.13
C ALA A 53 -1.18 6.93 -2.39
N GLY A 54 -0.93 7.61 -1.27
CA GLY A 54 0.29 7.41 -0.48
C GLY A 54 1.55 8.09 -1.03
N GLY A 55 1.41 9.01 -1.99
CA GLY A 55 2.52 9.76 -2.56
C GLY A 55 3.40 8.97 -3.54
N TYR A 56 2.86 7.88 -4.07
CA TYR A 56 3.53 7.08 -5.08
C TYR A 56 3.30 7.63 -6.48
N ARG A 57 4.28 7.42 -7.36
CA ARG A 57 4.16 7.71 -8.78
C ARG A 57 4.75 6.56 -9.59
N THR A 58 3.97 6.05 -10.54
CA THR A 58 4.47 5.15 -11.58
C THR A 58 4.81 5.92 -12.85
N THR A 59 5.78 5.42 -13.60
CA THR A 59 6.21 5.98 -14.89
C THR A 59 6.31 4.84 -15.89
N TYR A 60 5.81 5.07 -17.09
CA TYR A 60 5.76 4.12 -18.20
C TYR A 60 6.39 4.75 -19.41
N GLU A 61 7.42 4.13 -19.96
CA GLU A 61 8.14 4.62 -21.16
C GLU A 61 8.80 3.49 -21.95
N PRO A 62 8.90 3.58 -23.28
CA PRO A 62 8.24 4.54 -24.15
C PRO A 62 6.77 4.13 -24.42
N VAL A 63 5.81 5.03 -24.20
CA VAL A 63 4.37 4.72 -24.31
C VAL A 63 3.63 5.82 -25.08
N GLN A 64 2.98 5.44 -26.19
CA GLN A 64 1.98 6.28 -26.84
C GLN A 64 0.70 6.31 -26.01
N ALA A 65 0.45 7.42 -25.36
CA ALA A 65 -0.68 7.57 -24.46
C ALA A 65 -2.03 7.59 -25.19
N VAL A 66 -3.05 6.96 -24.57
CA VAL A 66 -4.46 7.09 -24.95
C VAL A 66 -5.26 7.84 -23.87
N VAL A 67 -4.57 8.30 -22.85
CA VAL A 67 -5.13 9.10 -21.73
C VAL A 67 -4.54 10.49 -21.72
N ALA A 68 -5.27 11.46 -21.15
CA ALA A 68 -4.83 12.83 -21.03
C ALA A 68 -4.31 13.12 -19.60
N ARG A 69 -3.42 14.12 -19.47
CA ARG A 69 -3.02 14.64 -18.16
C ARG A 69 -4.23 15.11 -17.36
N GLY A 70 -4.28 14.76 -16.07
CA GLY A 70 -5.38 15.06 -15.17
C GLY A 70 -6.51 14.00 -15.17
N ALA A 71 -6.52 13.05 -16.13
CA ALA A 71 -7.51 11.99 -16.17
C ALA A 71 -7.35 11.05 -14.95
N ARG A 72 -8.48 10.62 -14.38
CA ARG A 72 -8.50 9.54 -13.39
C ARG A 72 -8.44 8.21 -14.13
N VAL A 73 -7.66 7.29 -13.60
CA VAL A 73 -7.53 5.93 -14.12
C VAL A 73 -7.68 4.92 -12.99
N THR A 74 -8.21 3.75 -13.33
CA THR A 74 -8.32 2.61 -12.41
C THR A 74 -7.25 1.58 -12.71
N ALA A 75 -6.91 0.75 -11.72
CA ALA A 75 -5.98 -0.38 -11.92
C ALA A 75 -6.44 -1.26 -13.09
N GLY A 76 -5.50 -1.61 -13.97
CA GLY A 76 -5.78 -2.38 -15.18
C GLY A 76 -6.37 -1.59 -16.36
N GLN A 77 -6.71 -0.31 -16.19
CA GLN A 77 -7.19 0.52 -17.29
C GLN A 77 -6.10 0.77 -18.32
N LEU A 78 -6.43 0.64 -19.61
CA LEU A 78 -5.54 0.96 -20.72
C LEU A 78 -5.12 2.44 -20.66
N ILE A 79 -3.81 2.70 -20.67
CA ILE A 79 -3.23 4.05 -20.64
C ILE A 79 -2.44 4.38 -21.90
N GLY A 80 -2.09 3.38 -22.70
CA GLY A 80 -1.34 3.57 -23.94
C GLY A 80 -0.81 2.27 -24.53
N HIS A 81 0.08 2.40 -25.48
CA HIS A 81 0.73 1.29 -26.15
C HIS A 81 2.24 1.50 -26.19
N VAL A 82 3.01 0.42 -26.01
CA VAL A 82 4.48 0.46 -26.14
C VAL A 82 4.89 0.99 -27.49
N GLN A 83 5.87 1.89 -27.52
CA GLN A 83 6.48 2.38 -28.75
C GLN A 83 7.88 1.78 -28.96
N THR A 84 8.44 2.01 -30.15
CA THR A 84 9.87 1.82 -30.40
C THR A 84 10.64 2.88 -29.64
N GLY A 85 11.70 2.50 -28.88
CA GLY A 85 12.52 3.43 -28.10
C GLY A 85 13.97 2.99 -28.02
N ALA A 86 14.84 3.93 -27.64
CA ALA A 86 16.28 3.77 -27.72
C ALA A 86 16.91 2.77 -26.74
N GLU A 87 16.26 2.45 -25.63
CA GLU A 87 16.87 1.63 -24.57
C GLU A 87 16.68 0.11 -24.78
N CYS A 88 15.71 -0.29 -25.62
CA CYS A 88 15.47 -1.70 -25.92
C CYS A 88 15.33 -1.88 -27.43
N SER A 89 16.37 -2.32 -28.10
CA SER A 89 16.41 -2.53 -29.56
C SER A 89 15.35 -3.51 -30.09
N SER A 90 14.79 -4.37 -29.24
CA SER A 90 13.75 -5.35 -29.56
C SER A 90 12.35 -4.97 -29.04
N GLY A 91 12.19 -3.80 -28.43
CA GLY A 91 10.97 -3.36 -27.74
C GLY A 91 10.94 -3.80 -26.27
N CYS A 92 10.71 -2.84 -25.38
CA CYS A 92 10.43 -3.07 -23.97
C CYS A 92 9.60 -1.91 -23.39
N LEU A 93 8.97 -2.18 -22.27
CA LEU A 93 8.38 -1.18 -21.41
C LEU A 93 9.29 -0.96 -20.20
N HIS A 94 9.86 0.22 -20.07
CA HIS A 94 10.45 0.65 -18.82
C HIS A 94 9.34 1.09 -17.87
N TRP A 95 9.25 0.42 -16.72
CA TRP A 95 8.26 0.71 -15.69
C TRP A 95 8.96 1.12 -14.41
N GLY A 96 8.82 2.40 -14.08
CA GLY A 96 9.40 3.01 -12.89
C GLY A 96 8.38 3.17 -11.77
N LEU A 97 8.86 3.13 -10.53
CA LEU A 97 8.10 3.44 -9.32
C LEU A 97 8.91 4.35 -8.42
N ARG A 98 8.29 5.41 -7.88
CA ARG A 98 8.90 6.27 -6.87
C ARG A 98 7.90 6.67 -5.79
N GLN A 99 8.42 6.99 -4.61
CA GLN A 99 7.68 7.66 -3.54
C GLN A 99 8.46 8.90 -3.10
N GLY A 100 7.87 10.08 -3.31
CA GLY A 100 8.60 11.32 -3.13
C GLY A 100 9.83 11.41 -4.04
N ARG A 101 11.04 11.39 -3.46
CA ARG A 101 12.32 11.42 -4.19
C ARG A 101 12.97 10.05 -4.34
N ASP A 102 12.44 9.01 -3.70
CA ASP A 102 13.04 7.68 -3.64
C ASP A 102 12.50 6.80 -4.77
N TYR A 103 13.41 6.18 -5.53
CA TYR A 103 13.08 5.16 -6.52
C TYR A 103 12.95 3.79 -5.84
N LEU A 104 11.92 3.06 -6.20
CA LEU A 104 11.54 1.78 -5.60
C LEU A 104 11.50 0.68 -6.66
N ASP A 105 11.70 -0.57 -6.26
CA ASP A 105 11.55 -1.70 -7.16
C ASP A 105 10.06 -1.95 -7.45
N PRO A 106 9.59 -1.77 -8.71
CA PRO A 106 8.20 -2.03 -9.07
C PRO A 106 7.79 -3.49 -8.92
N MET A 107 8.74 -4.43 -9.07
CA MET A 107 8.44 -5.87 -8.93
C MET A 107 8.19 -6.26 -7.49
N ALA A 108 8.89 -5.66 -6.54
CA ALA A 108 8.60 -5.81 -5.12
C ALA A 108 7.19 -5.30 -4.79
N TRP A 109 6.71 -4.28 -5.50
CA TRP A 109 5.35 -3.79 -5.35
C TRP A 109 4.29 -4.80 -5.81
N LEU A 110 4.47 -5.42 -6.98
CA LEU A 110 3.54 -6.46 -7.48
C LEU A 110 3.50 -7.67 -6.54
N SER A 111 4.65 -8.10 -6.06
CA SER A 111 4.74 -9.22 -5.11
C SER A 111 4.05 -8.91 -3.78
N ALA A 112 4.12 -7.66 -3.33
CA ALA A 112 3.53 -7.19 -2.09
C ALA A 112 2.00 -7.03 -2.14
N THR A 113 1.43 -6.78 -3.32
CA THR A 113 -0.02 -6.56 -3.48
C THR A 113 -0.82 -7.86 -3.63
N GLY A 114 -0.16 -9.02 -3.66
CA GLY A 114 -0.85 -10.31 -3.84
C GLY A 114 -1.58 -10.39 -5.19
N VAL A 115 -1.16 -9.61 -6.20
CA VAL A 115 -1.72 -9.65 -7.55
C VAL A 115 -1.37 -11.00 -8.16
N ARG A 116 -2.28 -11.94 -8.05
CA ARG A 116 -2.27 -13.16 -8.85
C ARG A 116 -2.73 -12.74 -10.25
N LEU A 117 -1.86 -12.80 -11.22
CA LEU A 117 -2.25 -12.71 -12.62
C LEU A 117 -3.24 -13.84 -12.91
N LEU A 118 -4.52 -13.50 -12.99
CA LEU A 118 -5.53 -14.45 -13.45
C LEU A 118 -5.33 -14.62 -14.97
N PRO A 119 -5.49 -15.84 -15.50
CA PRO A 119 -5.59 -16.03 -16.95
C PRO A 119 -6.66 -15.11 -17.52
N LEU A 120 -6.45 -14.58 -18.71
CA LEU A 120 -7.34 -13.64 -19.41
C LEU A 120 -8.79 -14.14 -19.59
N ASP A 121 -9.02 -15.44 -19.38
CA ASP A 121 -10.31 -16.13 -19.47
C ASP A 121 -10.96 -16.41 -18.11
N ALA A 122 -10.32 -16.06 -17.00
CA ALA A 122 -10.89 -16.22 -15.68
C ALA A 122 -12.01 -15.21 -15.43
N ARG A 123 -13.25 -15.66 -15.49
CA ARG A 123 -14.40 -14.85 -15.07
C ARG A 123 -14.24 -14.45 -13.60
N PRO A 124 -14.42 -13.17 -13.25
CA PRO A 124 -14.39 -12.75 -11.86
C PRO A 124 -15.45 -13.50 -11.07
N ARG A 125 -15.04 -14.32 -10.10
CA ARG A 125 -15.99 -14.89 -9.14
C ARG A 125 -16.53 -13.74 -8.30
N PRO A 126 -17.87 -13.63 -8.14
CA PRO A 126 -18.42 -12.66 -7.21
C PRO A 126 -17.80 -12.91 -5.82
N LEU A 127 -17.25 -11.88 -5.21
CA LEU A 127 -16.86 -11.91 -3.80
C LEU A 127 -18.16 -12.06 -3.00
N VAL A 128 -18.46 -13.29 -2.59
CA VAL A 128 -19.50 -13.53 -1.60
C VAL A 128 -18.90 -13.08 -0.27
N LEU A 129 -19.13 -11.80 0.07
CA LEU A 129 -18.86 -11.32 1.41
C LEU A 129 -19.80 -12.05 2.36
N PRO A 130 -19.30 -12.61 3.48
CA PRO A 130 -20.19 -13.14 4.52
C PRO A 130 -21.18 -12.04 4.93
N PRO A 131 -22.42 -12.41 5.29
CA PRO A 131 -23.41 -11.43 5.71
C PRO A 131 -22.84 -10.57 6.83
N ALA A 132 -22.89 -9.24 6.63
CA ALA A 132 -22.34 -8.29 7.58
C ALA A 132 -23.07 -8.46 8.92
N PRO A 133 -22.36 -8.56 10.04
CA PRO A 133 -22.99 -8.47 11.34
C PRO A 133 -23.77 -7.15 11.43
N PRO A 134 -24.91 -7.13 12.14
CA PRO A 134 -25.79 -5.95 12.17
C PRO A 134 -25.01 -4.71 12.57
N SER A 135 -25.22 -3.63 11.81
CA SER A 135 -24.61 -2.32 12.09
C SER A 135 -25.16 -1.81 13.41
N ALA A 136 -24.34 -1.81 14.44
CA ALA A 136 -24.63 -1.06 15.65
C ALA A 136 -24.52 0.44 15.32
N SER A 137 -25.64 1.05 14.94
CA SER A 137 -25.80 2.50 14.79
C SER A 137 -26.02 3.15 16.17
N GLY A 138 -25.27 2.71 17.18
CA GLY A 138 -25.34 3.25 18.53
C GLY A 138 -24.27 4.33 18.77
N PRO A 139 -24.41 5.14 19.86
CA PRO A 139 -23.36 6.01 20.33
C PRO A 139 -22.05 5.23 20.48
N LEU A 140 -20.91 5.88 20.22
CA LEU A 140 -19.59 5.28 20.47
C LEU A 140 -19.55 4.80 21.94
N PRO A 141 -19.13 3.56 22.23
CA PRO A 141 -18.91 3.13 23.59
C PRO A 141 -17.90 4.09 24.27
N PRO A 142 -18.02 4.31 25.58
CA PRO A 142 -17.15 5.26 26.30
C PRO A 142 -15.69 4.94 26.04
N ALA A 143 -14.89 5.99 25.87
CA ALA A 143 -13.46 5.89 25.59
C ALA A 143 -12.79 5.03 26.67
N SER A 144 -12.15 3.95 26.25
CA SER A 144 -11.33 3.11 27.12
C SER A 144 -10.14 3.91 27.65
N ALA A 145 -9.69 3.64 28.87
CA ALA A 145 -8.62 4.38 29.56
C ALA A 145 -7.23 4.27 28.88
N GLY A 146 -7.13 3.68 27.70
CA GLY A 146 -5.88 3.52 26.94
C GLY A 146 -6.02 2.61 25.72
N LEU A 147 -4.91 2.44 25.00
CA LEU A 147 -4.83 1.54 23.84
C LEU A 147 -4.45 0.12 24.29
N ALA A 148 -5.30 -0.86 24.00
CA ALA A 148 -4.99 -2.27 24.22
C ALA A 148 -4.10 -2.80 23.10
N ARG A 149 -3.35 -3.85 23.42
CA ARG A 149 -2.50 -4.56 22.45
C ARG A 149 -3.35 -5.18 21.32
N PRO A 150 -3.00 -4.93 20.03
CA PRO A 150 -3.87 -5.32 18.91
C PRO A 150 -3.70 -6.78 18.46
N ALA A 151 -2.57 -7.42 18.79
CA ALA A 151 -2.28 -8.81 18.43
C ALA A 151 -1.39 -9.48 19.47
N PRO A 152 -1.46 -10.81 19.64
CA PRO A 152 -0.50 -11.55 20.44
C PRO A 152 0.88 -11.59 19.77
N GLY A 153 1.89 -12.11 20.48
CA GLY A 153 3.23 -12.32 19.97
C GLY A 153 4.22 -11.19 20.34
N PRO A 154 5.52 -11.38 20.17
CA PRO A 154 6.54 -10.41 20.54
C PRO A 154 6.53 -9.18 19.62
N VAL A 155 7.06 -8.07 20.09
CA VAL A 155 7.44 -6.95 19.23
C VAL A 155 8.69 -7.37 18.47
N THR A 156 8.57 -7.49 17.13
CA THR A 156 9.66 -7.93 16.26
C THR A 156 10.43 -6.76 15.65
N SER A 157 9.79 -5.58 15.57
CA SER A 157 10.44 -4.36 15.11
C SER A 157 9.80 -3.12 15.77
N PRO A 158 10.56 -2.30 16.50
CA PRO A 158 10.07 -1.07 17.09
C PRO A 158 9.91 0.05 16.07
N CYS A 159 9.17 1.09 16.46
CA CYS A 159 9.13 2.37 15.74
C CYS A 159 10.52 3.01 15.74
N GLY A 160 10.92 3.64 14.65
CA GLY A 160 12.20 4.35 14.55
C GLY A 160 12.91 4.21 13.20
N MET A 161 14.03 4.88 13.07
CA MET A 161 14.85 4.80 11.86
C MET A 161 15.51 3.44 11.75
N ARG A 162 15.29 2.73 10.63
CA ARG A 162 15.90 1.44 10.36
C ARG A 162 16.19 1.24 8.87
N LEU A 163 17.08 0.30 8.57
CA LEU A 163 17.22 -0.21 7.21
C LEU A 163 15.95 -1.00 6.86
N HIS A 164 15.23 -0.56 5.83
CA HIS A 164 13.97 -1.21 5.42
C HIS A 164 14.27 -2.60 4.82
N PRO A 165 13.67 -3.71 5.33
CA PRO A 165 14.08 -5.07 4.96
C PRO A 165 13.78 -5.43 3.49
N VAL A 166 12.82 -4.77 2.86
CA VAL A 166 12.45 -5.01 1.44
C VAL A 166 13.13 -3.99 0.52
N LEU A 167 13.17 -2.73 0.92
CA LEU A 167 13.66 -1.63 0.06
C LEU A 167 15.16 -1.35 0.23
N HIS A 168 15.81 -1.91 1.28
CA HIS A 168 17.23 -1.73 1.61
C HIS A 168 17.67 -0.25 1.68
N VAL A 169 16.78 0.63 2.11
CA VAL A 169 17.05 2.05 2.36
C VAL A 169 16.78 2.40 3.82
N TRP A 170 17.52 3.37 4.36
CA TRP A 170 17.24 3.92 5.68
C TRP A 170 15.93 4.69 5.62
N LYS A 171 14.94 4.21 6.39
CA LYS A 171 13.59 4.77 6.42
C LYS A 171 13.03 4.73 7.84
N LEU A 172 12.18 5.71 8.15
CA LEU A 172 11.38 5.67 9.37
C LEU A 172 10.41 4.49 9.30
N HIS A 173 10.50 3.60 10.28
CA HIS A 173 9.46 2.62 10.61
C HIS A 173 8.42 3.35 11.46
N ASP A 174 7.33 3.73 10.84
CA ASP A 174 6.30 4.61 11.38
C ASP A 174 5.27 3.91 12.29
N GLY A 175 5.59 2.69 12.71
CA GLY A 175 4.76 1.87 13.58
C GLY A 175 5.58 0.87 14.37
N MET A 176 4.90 -0.15 14.87
CA MET A 176 5.49 -1.27 15.60
C MET A 176 5.01 -2.58 14.97
N ASP A 177 5.93 -3.51 14.78
CA ASP A 177 5.60 -4.83 14.24
C ASP A 177 5.41 -5.85 15.36
N PHE A 178 4.26 -6.55 15.34
CA PHE A 178 3.98 -7.70 16.20
C PHE A 178 4.13 -8.99 15.40
N GLY A 179 5.08 -9.85 15.77
CA GLY A 179 5.27 -11.17 15.18
C GLY A 179 4.13 -12.09 15.59
N ALA A 180 3.29 -12.47 14.62
CA ALA A 180 2.19 -13.40 14.82
C ALA A 180 1.95 -14.22 13.55
N SER A 181 1.44 -15.44 13.68
CA SER A 181 1.13 -16.30 12.54
C SER A 181 0.07 -15.68 11.64
N CYS A 182 0.17 -15.90 10.33
CA CYS A 182 -0.89 -15.52 9.41
C CYS A 182 -2.24 -16.12 9.85
N GLY A 183 -3.31 -15.33 9.71
CA GLY A 183 -4.66 -15.73 10.16
C GLY A 183 -4.96 -15.42 11.63
N THR A 184 -3.96 -15.04 12.45
CA THR A 184 -4.19 -14.61 13.84
C THR A 184 -5.14 -13.42 13.87
N PRO A 185 -6.18 -13.40 14.73
CA PRO A 185 -7.09 -12.26 14.85
C PRO A 185 -6.38 -10.99 15.29
N VAL A 186 -6.64 -9.90 14.57
CA VAL A 186 -6.20 -8.54 14.92
C VAL A 186 -7.37 -7.79 15.54
N ARG A 187 -7.15 -7.19 16.70
CA ARG A 187 -8.19 -6.57 17.52
C ARG A 187 -8.03 -5.06 17.57
N SER A 188 -9.17 -4.34 17.62
CA SER A 188 -9.16 -2.88 17.82
C SER A 188 -8.56 -2.54 19.17
N SER A 189 -7.59 -1.64 19.17
CA SER A 189 -6.88 -1.20 20.40
C SER A 189 -7.74 -0.37 21.34
N ALA A 190 -8.79 0.27 20.84
CA ALA A 190 -9.81 0.98 21.63
C ALA A 190 -11.15 0.95 20.89
N ALA A 191 -12.21 1.34 21.56
CA ALA A 191 -13.49 1.60 20.94
C ALA A 191 -13.35 2.75 19.93
N GLY A 192 -14.09 2.69 18.80
CA GLY A 192 -13.98 3.74 17.78
C GLY A 192 -14.82 3.48 16.55
N ARG A 193 -14.57 4.28 15.52
CA ARG A 193 -15.19 4.15 14.21
C ARG A 193 -14.15 3.82 13.15
N VAL A 194 -14.42 2.84 12.34
CA VAL A 194 -13.59 2.47 11.18
C VAL A 194 -13.72 3.58 10.12
N VAL A 195 -12.63 4.28 9.84
CA VAL A 195 -12.61 5.38 8.86
C VAL A 195 -12.04 4.95 7.51
N ALA A 196 -11.30 3.84 7.45
CA ALA A 196 -10.84 3.28 6.18
C ALA A 196 -10.65 1.76 6.27
N VAL A 197 -11.05 1.05 5.21
CA VAL A 197 -10.75 -0.36 4.92
C VAL A 197 -10.32 -0.41 3.46
N GLN A 198 -9.04 -0.64 3.21
CA GLN A 198 -8.47 -0.50 1.86
C GLN A 198 -7.15 -1.25 1.71
N ALA A 199 -6.77 -1.57 0.48
CA ALA A 199 -5.41 -1.95 0.15
C ALA A 199 -4.59 -0.69 -0.14
N VAL A 200 -3.43 -0.55 0.49
CA VAL A 200 -2.53 0.61 0.35
C VAL A 200 -1.14 0.11 0.03
N LEU A 201 -0.50 0.72 -0.96
CA LEU A 201 0.86 0.40 -1.29
C LEU A 201 1.78 0.52 -0.06
N GLY A 202 2.65 -0.46 0.11
CA GLY A 202 3.56 -0.57 1.26
C GLY A 202 2.89 -1.18 2.49
N TYR A 203 1.74 -0.66 2.91
CA TYR A 203 1.01 -1.16 4.09
C TYR A 203 0.13 -2.38 3.82
N GLY A 204 -0.09 -2.73 2.54
CA GLY A 204 -0.97 -3.84 2.17
C GLY A 204 -2.43 -3.58 2.55
N ASN A 205 -3.13 -4.64 2.92
CA ASN A 205 -4.50 -4.53 3.45
C ASN A 205 -4.48 -3.82 4.80
N ARG A 206 -5.24 -2.73 4.88
CA ARG A 206 -5.19 -1.79 5.99
C ARG A 206 -6.58 -1.48 6.50
N VAL A 207 -6.74 -1.51 7.82
CA VAL A 207 -7.88 -0.95 8.55
C VAL A 207 -7.41 0.25 9.36
N VAL A 208 -8.15 1.35 9.34
CA VAL A 208 -7.90 2.55 10.15
C VAL A 208 -9.11 2.80 11.03
N VAL A 209 -8.88 2.96 12.34
CA VAL A 209 -9.90 3.24 13.34
C VAL A 209 -9.62 4.58 14.02
N GLU A 210 -10.64 5.42 14.07
CA GLU A 210 -10.63 6.68 14.80
C GLU A 210 -11.31 6.47 16.16
N HIS A 211 -10.61 6.82 17.23
CA HIS A 211 -11.02 6.51 18.61
C HIS A 211 -11.57 7.72 19.37
N GLY A 212 -11.63 8.90 18.74
CA GLY A 212 -11.89 10.15 19.44
C GLY A 212 -10.71 10.55 20.32
N THR A 213 -10.99 11.09 21.50
CA THR A 213 -9.95 11.60 22.42
C THR A 213 -9.56 10.53 23.44
N ILE A 214 -8.28 10.15 23.45
CA ILE A 214 -7.67 9.26 24.46
C ILE A 214 -6.52 10.02 25.12
N GLY A 215 -6.56 10.15 26.46
CA GLY A 215 -5.52 10.87 27.20
C GLY A 215 -5.39 12.35 26.81
N GLY A 216 -6.47 12.98 26.33
CA GLY A 216 -6.47 14.38 25.90
C GLY A 216 -6.09 14.60 24.42
N HIS A 217 -5.75 13.55 23.67
CA HIS A 217 -5.30 13.62 22.28
C HIS A 217 -6.27 12.95 21.32
N ALA A 218 -6.56 13.58 20.18
CA ALA A 218 -7.30 12.95 19.09
C ALA A 218 -6.50 11.76 18.55
N THR A 219 -7.01 10.55 18.77
CA THR A 219 -6.25 9.30 18.59
C THR A 219 -6.83 8.47 17.45
N ARG A 220 -5.94 7.97 16.61
CA ARG A 220 -6.24 7.08 15.49
C ARG A 220 -5.24 5.94 15.49
N THR A 221 -5.69 4.73 15.10
CA THR A 221 -4.80 3.58 14.90
C THR A 221 -4.97 2.98 13.52
N SER A 222 -3.94 2.30 13.02
CA SER A 222 -4.08 1.44 11.85
C SER A 222 -3.43 0.08 12.06
N TYR A 223 -4.01 -0.88 11.36
CA TYR A 223 -3.67 -2.29 11.35
C TYR A 223 -3.35 -2.65 9.91
N ASN A 224 -2.09 -3.00 9.65
CA ASN A 224 -1.55 -3.15 8.30
C ASN A 224 -1.06 -4.57 8.04
N HIS A 225 -0.78 -4.89 6.77
CA HIS A 225 -0.35 -6.20 6.26
C HIS A 225 -1.38 -7.31 6.47
N LEU A 226 -2.67 -6.97 6.65
CA LEU A 226 -3.73 -7.93 6.94
C LEU A 226 -3.93 -8.91 5.77
N SER A 227 -4.27 -10.17 6.11
CA SER A 227 -4.70 -11.16 5.11
C SER A 227 -6.17 -10.98 4.71
N GLY A 228 -6.98 -10.40 5.61
CA GLY A 228 -8.40 -10.15 5.37
C GLY A 228 -8.98 -9.15 6.36
N PHE A 229 -10.16 -8.63 6.01
CA PHE A 229 -10.91 -7.65 6.79
C PHE A 229 -12.08 -8.31 7.50
N SER A 230 -12.35 -7.92 8.75
CA SER A 230 -13.54 -8.35 9.53
C SER A 230 -14.50 -7.19 9.77
N VAL A 231 -14.22 -6.03 9.23
CA VAL A 231 -15.00 -4.79 9.40
C VAL A 231 -15.11 -4.03 8.09
N ARG A 232 -16.00 -3.04 8.03
CA ARG A 232 -16.19 -2.13 6.89
C ARG A 232 -16.06 -0.66 7.32
N THR A 233 -15.74 0.21 6.37
CA THR A 233 -15.72 1.66 6.60
C THR A 233 -17.07 2.15 7.13
N GLY A 234 -17.04 3.03 8.12
CA GLY A 234 -18.20 3.57 8.83
C GLY A 234 -18.66 2.72 10.02
N GLN A 235 -18.19 1.49 10.19
CA GLN A 235 -18.58 0.60 11.29
C GLN A 235 -18.00 1.08 12.62
N SER A 236 -18.83 1.07 13.69
CA SER A 236 -18.35 1.22 15.06
C SER A 236 -17.77 -0.10 15.56
N VAL A 237 -16.67 -0.03 16.29
CA VAL A 237 -15.99 -1.17 16.89
C VAL A 237 -15.74 -0.94 18.38
N ALA A 238 -15.86 -1.99 19.16
CA ALA A 238 -15.47 -2.00 20.57
C ALA A 238 -13.95 -2.26 20.70
N GLN A 239 -13.35 -1.88 21.82
CA GLN A 239 -12.01 -2.36 22.18
C GLN A 239 -11.98 -3.89 22.23
N GLY A 240 -10.94 -4.50 21.64
CA GLY A 240 -10.81 -5.95 21.56
C GLY A 240 -11.65 -6.61 20.46
N GLN A 241 -12.53 -5.89 19.76
CA GLN A 241 -13.26 -6.42 18.62
C GLN A 241 -12.30 -6.74 17.47
N THR A 242 -12.46 -7.91 16.83
CA THR A 242 -11.65 -8.30 15.66
C THR A 242 -11.93 -7.35 14.50
N VAL A 243 -10.87 -6.78 13.92
CA VAL A 243 -10.92 -5.87 12.77
C VAL A 243 -10.37 -6.52 11.49
N GLY A 244 -9.62 -7.61 11.62
CA GLY A 244 -9.03 -8.37 10.52
C GLY A 244 -8.17 -9.50 11.03
N THR A 245 -7.35 -10.06 10.16
CA THR A 245 -6.42 -11.14 10.48
C THR A 245 -5.01 -10.82 10.00
N VAL A 246 -4.01 -11.23 10.77
CA VAL A 246 -2.59 -11.07 10.43
C VAL A 246 -2.30 -11.69 9.07
N GLY A 247 -1.50 -11.02 8.27
CA GLY A 247 -1.07 -11.46 6.96
C GLY A 247 0.35 -11.02 6.63
N SER A 248 0.64 -10.99 5.33
CA SER A 248 1.91 -10.55 4.77
C SER A 248 1.66 -9.79 3.46
N THR A 249 0.61 -8.97 3.40
CA THR A 249 0.29 -8.14 2.23
C THR A 249 1.10 -6.84 2.25
N GLY A 250 1.34 -6.24 1.08
CA GLY A 250 2.17 -5.04 0.99
C GLY A 250 3.67 -5.34 1.13
N PHE A 251 4.46 -4.36 1.61
CA PHE A 251 5.91 -4.51 1.80
C PHE A 251 6.21 -5.27 3.09
N SER A 252 6.05 -6.58 3.04
CA SER A 252 6.22 -7.49 4.17
C SER A 252 7.12 -8.66 3.77
N THR A 253 8.00 -9.07 4.68
CA THR A 253 8.89 -10.23 4.49
C THR A 253 8.32 -11.51 5.11
N GLY A 254 7.18 -11.44 5.77
CA GLY A 254 6.54 -12.57 6.44
C GLY A 254 5.35 -12.13 7.28
N CYS A 255 4.64 -13.10 7.88
CA CYS A 255 3.45 -12.83 8.68
C CYS A 255 3.76 -11.98 9.91
N HIS A 256 3.19 -10.78 9.97
CA HIS A 256 3.23 -9.89 11.13
C HIS A 256 2.10 -8.86 11.05
N LEU A 257 1.81 -8.20 12.16
CA LEU A 257 0.98 -7.01 12.19
C LEU A 257 1.88 -5.78 12.30
N HIS A 258 1.84 -4.91 11.30
CA HIS A 258 2.38 -3.55 11.42
C HIS A 258 1.30 -2.64 12.00
N TYR A 259 1.53 -2.10 13.19
CA TYR A 259 0.58 -1.31 13.98
C TYR A 259 1.07 0.13 14.13
N MET A 260 0.20 1.10 13.81
CA MET A 260 0.53 2.53 13.92
C MET A 260 -0.45 3.24 14.83
N VAL A 261 0.03 4.29 15.48
CA VAL A 261 -0.76 5.22 16.29
C VAL A 261 -0.51 6.65 15.82
N TRP A 262 -1.57 7.43 15.72
CA TRP A 262 -1.51 8.87 15.54
C TRP A 262 -2.16 9.56 16.74
N GLN A 263 -1.51 10.64 17.21
CA GLN A 263 -2.08 11.60 18.13
C GLN A 263 -2.04 12.99 17.49
N ASP A 264 -3.16 13.68 17.48
CA ASP A 264 -3.31 15.02 16.90
C ASP A 264 -2.78 15.09 15.45
N GLY A 265 -3.03 14.02 14.67
CA GLY A 265 -2.61 13.90 13.28
C GLY A 265 -1.13 13.54 13.06
N ARG A 266 -0.33 13.39 14.11
CA ARG A 266 1.10 13.02 14.03
C ARG A 266 1.31 11.56 14.39
N VAL A 267 2.16 10.88 13.63
CA VAL A 267 2.61 9.52 13.96
C VAL A 267 3.31 9.55 15.30
N THR A 268 2.92 8.63 16.17
CA THR A 268 3.44 8.52 17.55
C THR A 268 3.92 7.08 17.77
N ASP A 269 5.01 6.91 18.50
CA ASP A 269 5.55 5.58 18.82
C ASP A 269 4.51 4.77 19.63
N PRO A 270 4.03 3.62 19.08
CA PRO A 270 3.07 2.76 19.75
C PRO A 270 3.57 2.18 21.08
N ALA A 271 4.89 2.10 21.31
CA ALA A 271 5.47 1.61 22.57
C ALA A 271 5.04 2.42 23.80
N ARG A 272 4.66 3.69 23.60
CA ARG A 272 4.15 4.56 24.69
C ARG A 272 2.82 4.08 25.25
N PHE A 273 2.08 3.23 24.53
CA PHE A 273 0.75 2.74 24.89
C PHE A 273 0.73 1.23 25.15
N ALA A 274 1.74 0.49 24.72
CA ALA A 274 1.86 -0.95 24.91
C ALA A 274 2.34 -1.24 26.35
N ARG A 275 1.41 -1.25 27.29
CA ARG A 275 1.63 -1.81 28.64
C ARG A 275 1.03 -3.19 28.73
#